data_ececec5f2bcbd8acbba79f84e387c101
#
_entry.id   ececec5f2bcbd8acbba79f84e387c101
#
_cell.length_a   1.000
_cell.length_b   1.000
_cell.length_c   1.000
_cell.angle_alpha   90.00
_cell.angle_beta   90.00
_cell.angle_gamma   90.00
#
_symmetry.space_group_name_H-M   'P 1'
#
loop_
_entity.id
_entity.type
_entity.pdbx_description
1 polymer ?
#
loop_
_entity_poly.entity_id
_entity_poly.type
_entity_poly.pdbx_seq_one_letter_code
_entity_poly.pdbx_strand_id
1 'polypeptide(L)'
;GVLIYLVSCMGMRWIVIGCHLLYLIVVYLCCKQAGLFRKNQNPPALYWMLVLLPQFAVYANMTVARPQYVSALFVAAFCVILRNAVLNKKYKPMYLLPIITVLWVNIHGGTAMLSYYMVGIVMLISVAGIFVKNIGKISFDKPDGQWIGHIFIVFVLVVAANLINPYGWHMLIYPYENMQDSMMLAYISEWASPDAKNVLTLVLEILPLLLGIFTIVQTDKQINASMLALFFLYIVLFLRSERFLTYLVIVQTCLIAPYAFQIELSPGKS
;
A
#
# COMPACT_ATOMS: atom_id res chain seq x y z
N GLY A 1 -13.87 10.24 15.49
CA GLY A 1 -14.43 9.95 16.74
C GLY A 1 -13.68 10.38 17.98
N VAL A 2 -13.86 9.64 19.06
CA VAL A 2 -13.43 9.96 20.42
C VAL A 2 -11.94 10.32 20.53
N LEU A 3 -11.07 9.59 19.85
CA LEU A 3 -9.63 9.82 19.91
C LEU A 3 -9.24 11.18 19.32
N ILE A 4 -9.84 11.57 18.19
CA ILE A 4 -9.64 12.87 17.56
C ILE A 4 -10.19 13.98 18.48
N TYR A 5 -11.35 13.74 19.11
CA TYR A 5 -11.92 14.68 20.07
C TYR A 5 -10.99 14.89 21.28
N LEU A 6 -10.48 13.82 21.89
CA LEU A 6 -9.55 13.93 23.02
C LEU A 6 -8.27 14.69 22.65
N VAL A 7 -7.73 14.45 21.47
CA VAL A 7 -6.53 15.18 21.00
C VAL A 7 -6.89 16.63 20.63
N SER A 8 -8.11 16.89 20.11
CA SER A 8 -8.55 18.26 19.81
C SER A 8 -8.69 19.12 21.06
N CYS A 9 -8.99 18.52 22.21
CA CYS A 9 -9.00 19.21 23.50
C CYS A 9 -7.60 19.75 23.89
N MET A 10 -6.52 19.16 23.36
CA MET A 10 -5.15 19.65 23.52
C MET A 10 -4.79 20.75 22.51
N GLY A 11 -5.66 21.01 21.53
CA GLY A 11 -5.50 22.00 20.45
C GLY A 11 -5.14 21.36 19.10
N MET A 12 -5.62 21.99 18.00
CA MET A 12 -5.45 21.51 16.61
C MET A 12 -3.99 21.25 16.22
N ARG A 13 -3.05 22.01 16.76
CA ARG A 13 -1.61 21.83 16.50
C ARG A 13 -1.13 20.42 16.85
N TRP A 14 -1.62 19.84 17.93
CA TRP A 14 -1.23 18.50 18.38
C TRP A 14 -1.77 17.40 17.46
N ILE A 15 -2.95 17.61 16.86
CA ILE A 15 -3.48 16.69 15.85
C ILE A 15 -2.57 16.66 14.63
N VAL A 16 -2.16 17.84 14.14
CA VAL A 16 -1.26 17.96 12.98
C VAL A 16 0.09 17.29 13.29
N ILE A 17 0.71 17.60 14.43
CA ILE A 17 1.96 16.97 14.87
C ILE A 17 1.80 15.45 14.95
N GLY A 18 0.71 14.97 15.56
CA GLY A 18 0.41 13.54 15.66
C GLY A 18 0.32 12.86 14.31
N CYS A 19 -0.34 13.49 13.32
CA CYS A 19 -0.41 12.99 11.95
C CYS A 19 0.97 12.89 11.29
N HIS A 20 1.82 13.90 11.45
CA HIS A 20 3.17 13.89 10.91
C HIS A 20 4.04 12.82 11.57
N LEU A 21 3.99 12.68 12.89
CA LEU A 21 4.71 11.64 13.60
C LEU A 21 4.26 10.25 13.16
N LEU A 22 2.95 10.04 13.00
CA LEU A 22 2.39 8.79 12.52
C LEU A 22 2.91 8.46 11.12
N TYR A 23 2.95 9.44 10.21
CA TYR A 23 3.48 9.25 8.88
C TYR A 23 4.98 8.93 8.88
N LEU A 24 5.78 9.61 9.71
CA LEU A 24 7.19 9.27 9.86
C LEU A 24 7.40 7.83 10.34
N ILE A 25 6.55 7.33 11.24
CA ILE A 25 6.55 5.92 11.65
C ILE A 25 6.26 5.01 10.45
N VAL A 26 5.26 5.35 9.62
CA VAL A 26 4.95 4.60 8.41
C VAL A 26 6.15 4.56 7.47
N VAL A 27 6.77 5.71 7.18
CA VAL A 27 7.96 5.81 6.33
C VAL A 27 9.11 4.96 6.89
N TYR A 28 9.35 5.03 8.20
CA TYR A 28 10.36 4.20 8.85
C TYR A 28 10.10 2.71 8.68
N LEU A 29 8.86 2.26 8.90
CA LEU A 29 8.47 0.84 8.71
C LEU A 29 8.66 0.40 7.25
N CYS A 30 8.27 1.25 6.29
CA CYS A 30 8.47 0.99 4.88
C CYS A 30 9.95 0.89 4.52
N CYS A 31 10.78 1.81 4.97
CA CYS A 31 12.23 1.80 4.74
C CYS A 31 12.90 0.59 5.37
N LYS A 32 12.50 0.21 6.59
CA LYS A 32 12.97 -1.00 7.25
C LYS A 32 12.60 -2.25 6.45
N GLN A 33 11.38 -2.32 5.97
CA GLN A 33 10.90 -3.43 5.14
C GLN A 33 11.61 -3.48 3.79
N ALA A 34 11.89 -2.33 3.19
CA ALA A 34 12.65 -2.21 1.95
C ALA A 34 14.15 -2.57 2.11
N GLY A 35 14.63 -2.74 3.33
CA GLY A 35 16.00 -3.18 3.60
C GLY A 35 17.02 -2.06 3.77
N LEU A 36 16.58 -0.79 3.97
CA LEU A 36 17.46 0.37 4.13
C LEU A 36 18.49 0.20 5.26
N PHE A 37 18.12 -0.51 6.33
CA PHE A 37 18.96 -0.68 7.53
C PHE A 37 19.73 -2.00 7.56
N ARG A 38 19.89 -2.68 6.41
CA ARG A 38 20.72 -3.89 6.36
C ARG A 38 22.19 -3.53 6.42
N LYS A 39 22.93 -4.16 7.35
CA LYS A 39 24.39 -3.99 7.46
C LYS A 39 25.06 -4.35 6.14
N ASN A 40 26.05 -3.54 5.73
CA ASN A 40 26.93 -3.74 4.58
C ASN A 40 26.25 -3.66 3.19
N GLN A 41 25.12 -3.00 3.06
CA GLN A 41 24.55 -2.68 1.74
C GLN A 41 24.51 -1.18 1.53
N ASN A 42 25.17 -0.71 0.45
CA ASN A 42 25.02 0.66 -0.02
C ASN A 42 23.84 0.70 -1.00
N PRO A 43 22.73 1.36 -0.67
CA PRO A 43 21.60 1.44 -1.56
C PRO A 43 21.97 2.20 -2.83
N PRO A 44 21.64 1.68 -4.03
CA PRO A 44 21.89 2.40 -5.28
C PRO A 44 21.04 3.67 -5.37
N ALA A 45 21.44 4.62 -6.22
CA ALA A 45 20.71 5.87 -6.43
C ALA A 45 19.23 5.62 -6.79
N LEU A 46 18.96 4.62 -7.63
CA LEU A 46 17.61 4.21 -8.01
C LEU A 46 16.73 3.86 -6.78
N TYR A 47 17.31 3.19 -5.78
CA TYR A 47 16.58 2.87 -4.54
C TYR A 47 16.15 4.15 -3.80
N TRP A 48 17.05 5.12 -3.67
CA TRP A 48 16.74 6.39 -3.02
C TRP A 48 15.68 7.17 -3.79
N MET A 49 15.73 7.16 -5.12
CA MET A 49 14.71 7.79 -5.96
C MET A 49 13.33 7.11 -5.77
N LEU A 50 13.30 5.79 -5.68
CA LEU A 50 12.05 5.02 -5.45
C LEU A 50 11.45 5.23 -4.06
N VAL A 51 12.28 5.51 -3.06
CA VAL A 51 11.82 5.64 -1.68
C VAL A 51 11.58 7.09 -1.29
N LEU A 52 12.57 7.97 -1.49
CA LEU A 52 12.52 9.34 -0.95
C LEU A 52 11.68 10.28 -1.81
N LEU A 53 11.78 10.18 -3.16
CA LEU A 53 11.09 11.11 -4.04
C LEU A 53 9.56 11.04 -3.88
N PRO A 54 8.93 9.83 -3.93
CA PRO A 54 7.50 9.73 -3.71
C PRO A 54 7.07 10.08 -2.28
N GLN A 55 7.90 9.78 -1.28
CA GLN A 55 7.60 10.17 0.10
C GLN A 55 7.59 11.69 0.26
N PHE A 56 8.49 12.39 -0.44
CA PHE A 56 8.48 13.85 -0.47
C PHE A 56 7.19 14.40 -1.08
N ALA A 57 6.71 13.82 -2.18
CA ALA A 57 5.43 14.21 -2.78
C ALA A 57 4.26 14.08 -1.80
N VAL A 58 4.16 12.92 -1.13
CA VAL A 58 3.12 12.70 -0.12
C VAL A 58 3.25 13.71 1.03
N TYR A 59 4.46 13.94 1.53
CA TYR A 59 4.69 14.86 2.64
C TYR A 59 4.36 16.32 2.27
N ALA A 60 4.70 16.75 1.07
CA ALA A 60 4.38 18.10 0.58
C ALA A 60 2.86 18.37 0.52
N ASN A 61 2.07 17.33 0.24
CA ASN A 61 0.61 17.41 0.22
C ASN A 61 -0.05 17.26 1.62
N MET A 62 0.75 17.00 2.66
CA MET A 62 0.28 16.74 4.02
C MET A 62 0.05 18.00 4.87
N THR A 63 -0.61 19.01 4.33
CA THR A 63 -0.83 20.30 5.04
C THR A 63 -1.96 20.27 6.06
N VAL A 64 -2.83 19.26 6.00
CA VAL A 64 -4.05 19.18 6.84
C VAL A 64 -4.11 17.83 7.57
N ALA A 65 -4.54 17.85 8.83
CA ALA A 65 -4.80 16.64 9.61
C ALA A 65 -5.97 15.85 9.01
N ARG A 66 -5.70 14.65 8.48
CA ARG A 66 -6.71 13.78 7.85
C ARG A 66 -6.62 12.36 8.37
N PRO A 67 -7.74 11.60 8.46
CA PRO A 67 -7.74 10.18 8.83
C PRO A 67 -6.93 9.30 7.89
N GLN A 68 -6.59 9.78 6.70
CA GLN A 68 -5.80 9.14 5.67
C GLN A 68 -4.43 8.63 6.18
N TYR A 69 -3.82 9.33 7.16
CA TYR A 69 -2.54 8.92 7.75
C TYR A 69 -2.64 7.63 8.58
N VAL A 70 -3.77 7.44 9.25
CA VAL A 70 -4.05 6.19 9.96
C VAL A 70 -4.23 5.05 8.97
N SER A 71 -4.91 5.32 7.84
CA SER A 71 -5.02 4.32 6.77
C SER A 71 -3.67 3.99 6.14
N ALA A 72 -2.77 4.95 6.02
CA ALA A 72 -1.40 4.72 5.57
C ALA A 72 -0.65 3.71 6.47
N LEU A 73 -0.80 3.84 7.80
CA LEU A 73 -0.26 2.88 8.76
C LEU A 73 -0.85 1.48 8.56
N PHE A 74 -2.17 1.39 8.35
CA PHE A 74 -2.84 0.11 8.14
C PHE A 74 -2.40 -0.55 6.83
N VAL A 75 -2.29 0.22 5.72
CA VAL A 75 -1.74 -0.30 4.46
C VAL A 75 -0.31 -0.81 4.65
N ALA A 76 0.55 -0.07 5.34
CA ALA A 76 1.92 -0.51 5.63
C ALA A 76 1.93 -1.80 6.44
N ALA A 77 1.09 -1.92 7.48
CA ALA A 77 0.96 -3.13 8.29
C ALA A 77 0.51 -4.33 7.45
N PHE A 78 -0.50 -4.14 6.59
CA PHE A 78 -0.96 -5.17 5.65
C PHE A 78 0.16 -5.60 4.69
N CYS A 79 0.90 -4.66 4.08
CA CYS A 79 2.04 -4.97 3.22
C CYS A 79 3.08 -5.82 3.95
N VAL A 80 3.47 -5.42 5.16
CA VAL A 80 4.50 -6.13 5.95
C VAL A 80 4.02 -7.54 6.32
N ILE A 81 2.79 -7.67 6.80
CA ILE A 81 2.23 -8.96 7.24
C ILE A 81 2.05 -9.90 6.05
N LEU A 82 1.41 -9.45 4.97
CA LEU A 82 1.16 -10.27 3.77
C LEU A 82 2.47 -10.67 3.09
N ARG A 83 3.43 -9.74 2.94
CA ARG A 83 4.74 -10.05 2.39
C ARG A 83 5.47 -11.10 3.22
N ASN A 84 5.47 -10.99 4.54
CA ASN A 84 6.10 -11.97 5.41
C ASN A 84 5.38 -13.33 5.37
N ALA A 85 4.06 -13.34 5.23
CA ALA A 85 3.28 -14.56 5.10
C ALA A 85 3.60 -15.27 3.78
N VAL A 86 3.63 -14.54 2.66
CA VAL A 86 3.91 -15.09 1.32
C VAL A 86 5.37 -15.54 1.20
N LEU A 87 6.34 -14.64 1.47
CA LEU A 87 7.75 -14.91 1.19
C LEU A 87 8.46 -15.72 2.27
N ASN A 88 8.06 -15.56 3.55
CA ASN A 88 8.72 -16.16 4.71
C ASN A 88 7.88 -17.25 5.38
N LYS A 89 6.69 -17.59 4.83
CA LYS A 89 5.76 -18.58 5.37
C LYS A 89 5.33 -18.31 6.82
N LYS A 90 5.27 -17.03 7.23
CA LYS A 90 4.87 -16.61 8.58
C LYS A 90 3.37 -16.32 8.62
N TYR A 91 2.54 -17.35 8.81
CA TYR A 91 1.08 -17.25 8.70
C TYR A 91 0.40 -16.66 9.95
N LYS A 92 0.92 -16.94 11.16
CA LYS A 92 0.30 -16.49 12.41
C LYS A 92 0.01 -14.99 12.48
N PRO A 93 0.92 -14.08 12.05
CA PRO A 93 0.64 -12.64 12.08
C PRO A 93 -0.55 -12.20 11.20
N MET A 94 -0.97 -13.01 10.21
CA MET A 94 -2.11 -12.67 9.35
C MET A 94 -3.43 -12.55 10.13
N TYR A 95 -3.55 -13.25 11.26
CA TYR A 95 -4.73 -13.18 12.12
C TYR A 95 -4.86 -11.84 12.86
N LEU A 96 -3.86 -10.96 12.78
CA LEU A 96 -3.98 -9.56 13.21
C LEU A 96 -4.73 -8.69 12.19
N LEU A 97 -4.78 -9.10 10.90
CA LEU A 97 -5.41 -8.32 9.84
C LEU A 97 -6.90 -8.03 10.09
N PRO A 98 -7.73 -9.01 10.53
CA PRO A 98 -9.12 -8.73 10.90
C PRO A 98 -9.24 -7.69 12.03
N ILE A 99 -8.38 -7.75 13.05
CA ILE A 99 -8.38 -6.80 14.18
C ILE A 99 -8.04 -5.40 13.67
N ILE A 100 -7.00 -5.29 12.84
CA ILE A 100 -6.61 -4.02 12.19
C ILE A 100 -7.78 -3.51 11.33
N THR A 101 -8.49 -4.39 10.63
CA THR A 101 -9.65 -4.01 9.79
C THR A 101 -10.79 -3.43 10.62
N VAL A 102 -11.11 -3.99 11.79
CA VAL A 102 -12.12 -3.41 12.69
C VAL A 102 -11.73 -1.98 13.09
N LEU A 103 -10.47 -1.75 13.44
CA LEU A 103 -9.98 -0.40 13.73
C LEU A 103 -10.07 0.51 12.51
N TRP A 104 -9.68 0.02 11.34
CA TRP A 104 -9.67 0.78 10.10
C TRP A 104 -11.07 1.25 9.70
N VAL A 105 -12.04 0.33 9.65
CA VAL A 105 -13.42 0.66 9.24
C VAL A 105 -14.09 1.67 10.17
N ASN A 106 -13.73 1.68 11.46
CA ASN A 106 -14.28 2.62 12.45
C ASN A 106 -13.53 3.97 12.50
N ILE A 107 -12.30 4.05 11.99
CA ILE A 107 -11.51 5.30 11.96
C ILE A 107 -11.66 5.99 10.60
N HIS A 108 -11.54 5.23 9.50
CA HIS A 108 -11.59 5.75 8.12
C HIS A 108 -12.26 4.74 7.18
N GLY A 109 -13.56 4.56 7.33
CA GLY A 109 -14.36 3.54 6.63
C GLY A 109 -14.26 3.60 5.11
N GLY A 110 -14.20 4.80 4.51
CA GLY A 110 -14.13 4.96 3.05
C GLY A 110 -12.91 4.34 2.37
N THR A 111 -11.86 3.97 3.13
CA THR A 111 -10.67 3.29 2.61
C THR A 111 -10.49 1.89 3.17
N ALA A 112 -11.34 1.46 4.11
CA ALA A 112 -11.25 0.14 4.73
C ALA A 112 -11.46 -1.02 3.73
N MET A 113 -12.09 -0.74 2.58
CA MET A 113 -12.20 -1.68 1.46
C MET A 113 -10.84 -2.22 0.99
N LEU A 114 -9.76 -1.44 1.13
CA LEU A 114 -8.42 -1.87 0.76
C LEU A 114 -7.99 -3.13 1.54
N SER A 115 -8.52 -3.34 2.75
CA SER A 115 -8.21 -4.51 3.58
C SER A 115 -8.59 -5.82 2.88
N TYR A 116 -9.83 -5.95 2.41
CA TYR A 116 -10.26 -7.17 1.72
C TYR A 116 -9.77 -7.23 0.27
N TYR A 117 -9.48 -6.10 -0.39
CA TYR A 117 -8.81 -6.12 -1.70
C TYR A 117 -7.41 -6.72 -1.59
N MET A 118 -6.60 -6.27 -0.62
CA MET A 118 -5.24 -6.77 -0.46
C MET A 118 -5.21 -8.27 -0.15
N VAL A 119 -6.03 -8.74 0.79
CA VAL A 119 -6.08 -10.16 1.14
C VAL A 119 -6.68 -10.99 0.00
N GLY A 120 -7.74 -10.49 -0.63
CA GLY A 120 -8.42 -11.16 -1.76
C GLY A 120 -7.50 -11.35 -2.97
N ILE A 121 -6.71 -10.33 -3.33
CA ILE A 121 -5.73 -10.44 -4.43
C ILE A 121 -4.66 -11.47 -4.10
N VAL A 122 -4.09 -11.44 -2.88
CA VAL A 122 -3.10 -12.44 -2.48
C VAL A 122 -3.70 -13.85 -2.50
N MET A 123 -4.95 -14.00 -2.08
CA MET A 123 -5.67 -15.28 -2.15
C MET A 123 -5.86 -15.74 -3.60
N LEU A 124 -6.33 -14.87 -4.49
CA LEU A 124 -6.55 -15.20 -5.91
C LEU A 124 -5.24 -15.59 -6.61
N ILE A 125 -4.15 -14.85 -6.37
CA ILE A 125 -2.84 -15.17 -6.93
C ILE A 125 -2.31 -16.49 -6.35
N SER A 126 -2.56 -16.76 -5.06
CA SER A 126 -2.17 -18.04 -4.44
C SER A 126 -2.93 -19.22 -5.05
N VAL A 127 -4.22 -19.07 -5.34
CA VAL A 127 -5.01 -20.08 -6.06
C VAL A 127 -4.48 -20.27 -7.48
N ALA A 128 -4.16 -19.18 -8.20
CA ALA A 128 -3.52 -19.27 -9.52
C ALA A 128 -2.19 -20.03 -9.48
N GLY A 129 -1.42 -19.92 -8.39
CA GLY A 129 -0.17 -20.64 -8.16
C GLY A 129 -0.30 -22.17 -8.08
N ILE A 130 -1.54 -22.70 -7.93
CA ILE A 130 -1.81 -24.14 -8.03
C ILE A 130 -1.58 -24.62 -9.48
N PHE A 131 -1.96 -23.77 -10.46
CA PHE A 131 -1.97 -24.10 -11.89
C PHE A 131 -0.75 -23.57 -12.63
N VAL A 132 -0.20 -22.43 -12.17
CA VAL A 132 0.89 -21.72 -12.85
C VAL A 132 2.08 -21.57 -11.90
N LYS A 133 3.28 -21.99 -12.35
CA LYS A 133 4.52 -21.83 -11.58
C LYS A 133 5.19 -20.47 -11.82
N ASN A 134 5.42 -20.17 -13.10
CA ASN A 134 6.15 -18.98 -13.54
C ASN A 134 5.59 -18.48 -14.85
N ILE A 135 5.58 -17.18 -15.03
CA ILE A 135 5.37 -16.50 -16.31
C ILE A 135 6.56 -15.54 -16.49
N GLY A 136 7.55 -15.95 -17.29
CA GLY A 136 8.80 -15.20 -17.40
C GLY A 136 9.50 -15.02 -16.05
N LYS A 137 9.73 -13.76 -15.65
CA LYS A 137 10.33 -13.41 -14.35
C LYS A 137 9.33 -13.43 -13.17
N ILE A 138 8.04 -13.63 -13.43
CA ILE A 138 7.01 -13.62 -12.40
C ILE A 138 6.85 -15.01 -11.84
N SER A 139 7.11 -15.18 -10.53
CA SER A 139 6.98 -16.44 -9.82
C SER A 139 5.68 -16.50 -9.04
N PHE A 140 4.93 -17.58 -9.23
CA PHE A 140 3.79 -17.94 -8.42
C PHE A 140 4.26 -18.95 -7.37
N ASP A 141 4.14 -18.56 -6.09
CA ASP A 141 4.46 -19.50 -5.02
C ASP A 141 3.49 -20.68 -5.09
N LYS A 142 4.05 -21.91 -5.17
CA LYS A 142 3.21 -23.08 -5.05
C LYS A 142 2.63 -23.14 -3.64
N PRO A 143 1.30 -22.95 -3.49
CA PRO A 143 0.68 -22.97 -2.17
C PRO A 143 0.65 -24.42 -1.65
N ASP A 144 0.89 -24.56 -0.35
CA ASP A 144 0.50 -25.77 0.36
C ASP A 144 -0.96 -25.65 0.86
N GLY A 145 -1.56 -26.78 1.24
CA GLY A 145 -2.94 -26.79 1.71
C GLY A 145 -3.15 -25.97 2.99
N GLN A 146 -2.12 -25.85 3.82
CA GLN A 146 -2.17 -25.00 5.04
C GLN A 146 -2.22 -23.54 4.67
N TRP A 147 -1.41 -23.08 3.72
CA TRP A 147 -1.43 -21.71 3.23
C TRP A 147 -2.79 -21.31 2.69
N ILE A 148 -3.39 -22.14 1.81
CA ILE A 148 -4.72 -21.86 1.24
C ILE A 148 -5.77 -21.78 2.35
N GLY A 149 -5.74 -22.68 3.33
CA GLY A 149 -6.64 -22.63 4.48
C GLY A 149 -6.48 -21.34 5.29
N HIS A 150 -5.26 -20.95 5.61
CA HIS A 150 -5.00 -19.72 6.38
C HIS A 150 -5.46 -18.46 5.63
N ILE A 151 -5.10 -18.30 4.34
CA ILE A 151 -5.46 -17.09 3.58
C ILE A 151 -6.97 -17.00 3.37
N PHE A 152 -7.66 -18.12 3.15
CA PHE A 152 -9.11 -18.16 3.02
C PHE A 152 -9.82 -17.76 4.33
N ILE A 153 -9.40 -18.35 5.47
CA ILE A 153 -9.95 -17.98 6.78
C ILE A 153 -9.74 -16.50 7.06
N VAL A 154 -8.53 -16.00 6.84
CA VAL A 154 -8.21 -14.58 7.07
C VAL A 154 -9.02 -13.67 6.14
N PHE A 155 -9.22 -14.06 4.87
CA PHE A 155 -10.08 -13.30 3.95
C PHE A 155 -11.51 -13.19 4.46
N VAL A 156 -12.13 -14.31 4.86
CA VAL A 156 -13.49 -14.31 5.42
C VAL A 156 -13.56 -13.45 6.68
N LEU A 157 -12.59 -13.57 7.58
CA LEU A 157 -12.54 -12.77 8.80
C LEU A 157 -12.35 -11.27 8.53
N VAL A 158 -11.55 -10.88 7.52
CA VAL A 158 -11.36 -9.49 7.11
C VAL A 158 -12.64 -8.91 6.51
N VAL A 159 -13.35 -9.68 5.67
CA VAL A 159 -14.67 -9.26 5.15
C VAL A 159 -15.66 -9.09 6.28
N ALA A 160 -15.76 -10.07 7.20
CA ALA A 160 -16.62 -9.99 8.38
C ALA A 160 -16.26 -8.80 9.29
N ALA A 161 -14.98 -8.52 9.47
CA ALA A 161 -14.50 -7.38 10.26
C ALA A 161 -14.95 -6.02 9.69
N ASN A 162 -15.10 -5.90 8.37
CA ASN A 162 -15.65 -4.69 7.74
C ASN A 162 -17.13 -4.45 8.08
N LEU A 163 -17.86 -5.46 8.57
CA LEU A 163 -19.25 -5.31 9.03
C LEU A 163 -19.34 -4.80 10.47
N ILE A 164 -18.24 -4.83 11.23
CA ILE A 164 -18.19 -4.40 12.65
C ILE A 164 -17.98 -2.88 12.70
N ASN A 165 -19.00 -2.14 12.31
CA ASN A 165 -19.05 -0.69 12.33
C ASN A 165 -20.52 -0.23 12.51
N PRO A 166 -20.79 1.04 12.89
CA PRO A 166 -22.17 1.54 13.13
C PRO A 166 -23.09 1.50 11.89
N TYR A 167 -22.52 1.43 10.67
CA TYR A 167 -23.29 1.42 9.42
C TYR A 167 -23.45 -0.01 8.86
N GLY A 168 -22.84 -1.02 9.48
CA GLY A 168 -22.93 -2.41 9.09
C GLY A 168 -22.50 -2.66 7.64
N TRP A 169 -23.32 -3.38 6.88
CA TRP A 169 -23.04 -3.74 5.49
C TRP A 169 -23.01 -2.55 4.51
N HIS A 170 -23.66 -1.42 4.83
CA HIS A 170 -23.62 -0.21 4.01
C HIS A 170 -22.19 0.29 3.82
N MET A 171 -21.29 0.06 4.77
CA MET A 171 -19.88 0.45 4.65
C MET A 171 -19.12 -0.33 3.55
N LEU A 172 -19.61 -1.48 3.13
CA LEU A 172 -19.04 -2.20 1.97
C LEU A 172 -19.39 -1.54 0.65
N ILE A 173 -20.55 -0.88 0.56
CA ILE A 173 -21.06 -0.24 -0.66
C ILE A 173 -20.63 1.22 -0.74
N TYR A 174 -20.57 1.91 0.38
CA TYR A 174 -20.28 3.33 0.51
C TYR A 174 -19.08 3.83 -0.34
N PRO A 175 -17.92 3.14 -0.41
CA PRO A 175 -16.81 3.60 -1.25
C PRO A 175 -17.15 3.64 -2.74
N TYR A 176 -17.98 2.70 -3.22
CA TYR A 176 -18.40 2.63 -4.62
C TYR A 176 -19.42 3.72 -4.96
N GLU A 177 -20.35 3.98 -4.06
CA GLU A 177 -21.33 5.07 -4.21
C GLU A 177 -20.63 6.42 -4.32
N ASN A 178 -19.68 6.69 -3.42
CA ASN A 178 -18.91 7.93 -3.45
C ASN A 178 -18.03 8.08 -4.71
N MET A 179 -17.47 6.99 -5.23
CA MET A 179 -16.67 7.03 -6.46
C MET A 179 -17.50 7.31 -7.71
N GLN A 180 -18.82 7.22 -7.64
CA GLN A 180 -19.76 7.51 -8.74
C GLN A 180 -20.47 8.85 -8.54
N ASP A 181 -20.34 9.50 -7.39
CA ASP A 181 -20.98 10.79 -7.10
C ASP A 181 -20.33 11.90 -7.94
N SER A 182 -21.11 12.41 -8.89
CA SER A 182 -20.69 13.50 -9.81
C SER A 182 -20.34 14.80 -9.08
N MET A 183 -21.00 15.06 -7.95
CA MET A 183 -20.71 16.24 -7.11
C MET A 183 -19.34 16.10 -6.45
N MET A 184 -19.04 14.92 -5.87
CA MET A 184 -17.72 14.64 -5.29
C MET A 184 -16.61 14.78 -6.32
N LEU A 185 -16.81 14.22 -7.51
CA LEU A 185 -15.83 14.28 -8.62
C LEU A 185 -15.63 15.71 -9.16
N ALA A 186 -16.66 16.56 -9.12
CA ALA A 186 -16.59 17.93 -9.64
C ALA A 186 -15.92 18.91 -8.66
N TYR A 187 -16.10 18.74 -7.34
CA TYR A 187 -15.68 19.72 -6.34
C TYR A 187 -14.47 19.30 -5.51
N ILE A 188 -14.09 18.03 -5.50
CA ILE A 188 -12.96 17.53 -4.72
C ILE A 188 -11.86 17.07 -5.66
N SER A 189 -10.85 17.91 -5.86
CA SER A 189 -9.74 17.64 -6.81
C SER A 189 -9.02 16.32 -6.57
N GLU A 190 -8.86 15.90 -5.32
CA GLU A 190 -8.18 14.64 -4.97
C GLU A 190 -8.92 13.36 -5.43
N TRP A 191 -10.20 13.48 -5.85
CA TRP A 191 -10.97 12.38 -6.43
C TRP A 191 -10.77 12.25 -7.95
N ALA A 192 -10.21 13.29 -8.58
CA ALA A 192 -9.86 13.25 -9.98
C ALA A 192 -8.66 12.33 -10.24
N SER A 193 -8.50 11.94 -11.49
CA SER A 193 -7.28 11.29 -11.97
C SER A 193 -6.09 12.26 -11.90
N PRO A 194 -4.85 11.77 -11.70
CA PRO A 194 -3.67 12.64 -11.69
C PRO A 194 -3.51 13.39 -13.02
N ASP A 195 -3.27 14.69 -12.93
CA ASP A 195 -3.11 15.54 -14.11
C ASP A 195 -1.66 15.51 -14.63
N ALA A 196 -1.42 14.72 -15.68
CA ALA A 196 -0.11 14.61 -16.32
C ALA A 196 0.37 15.92 -17.01
N LYS A 197 -0.48 16.93 -17.18
CA LYS A 197 -0.09 18.25 -17.68
C LYS A 197 0.55 19.13 -16.60
N ASN A 198 0.27 18.84 -15.34
CA ASN A 198 0.90 19.49 -14.21
C ASN A 198 2.32 18.95 -14.01
N VAL A 199 3.32 19.81 -14.10
CA VAL A 199 4.73 19.43 -13.96
C VAL A 199 5.03 18.81 -12.59
N LEU A 200 4.41 19.32 -11.52
CA LEU A 200 4.61 18.76 -10.18
C LEU A 200 4.04 17.35 -10.09
N THR A 201 2.82 17.10 -10.58
CA THR A 201 2.21 15.76 -10.65
C THR A 201 3.09 14.83 -11.50
N LEU A 202 3.59 15.30 -12.65
CA LEU A 202 4.46 14.51 -13.51
C LEU A 202 5.74 14.07 -12.78
N VAL A 203 6.43 15.01 -12.12
CA VAL A 203 7.73 14.75 -11.48
C VAL A 203 7.60 14.04 -10.15
N LEU A 204 6.62 14.40 -9.32
CA LEU A 204 6.52 13.90 -7.95
C LEU A 204 5.65 12.64 -7.82
N GLU A 205 4.77 12.37 -8.78
CA GLU A 205 3.80 11.27 -8.68
C GLU A 205 3.98 10.25 -9.80
N ILE A 206 3.98 10.70 -11.06
CA ILE A 206 4.04 9.80 -12.22
C ILE A 206 5.46 9.26 -12.42
N LEU A 207 6.50 10.09 -12.33
CA LEU A 207 7.88 9.65 -12.49
C LEU A 207 8.29 8.56 -11.48
N PRO A 208 7.99 8.67 -10.17
CA PRO A 208 8.26 7.61 -9.21
C PRO A 208 7.54 6.29 -9.55
N LEU A 209 6.32 6.37 -10.06
CA LEU A 209 5.59 5.20 -10.54
C LEU A 209 6.32 4.53 -11.71
N LEU A 210 6.76 5.32 -12.71
CA LEU A 210 7.51 4.80 -13.84
C LEU A 210 8.85 4.19 -13.41
N LEU A 211 9.54 4.77 -12.42
CA LEU A 211 10.74 4.18 -11.83
C LEU A 211 10.46 2.84 -11.14
N GLY A 212 9.30 2.68 -10.50
CA GLY A 212 8.85 1.40 -9.95
C GLY A 212 8.67 0.34 -11.04
N ILE A 213 8.01 0.69 -12.16
CA ILE A 213 7.84 -0.18 -13.33
C ILE A 213 9.20 -0.51 -13.96
N PHE A 214 10.07 0.50 -14.14
CA PHE A 214 11.43 0.31 -14.63
C PHE A 214 12.21 -0.70 -13.77
N THR A 215 12.10 -0.60 -12.45
CA THR A 215 12.74 -1.55 -11.51
C THR A 215 12.28 -2.99 -11.74
N ILE A 216 10.98 -3.19 -11.97
CA ILE A 216 10.39 -4.50 -12.28
C ILE A 216 10.95 -5.06 -13.60
N VAL A 217 11.10 -4.20 -14.61
CA VAL A 217 11.60 -4.62 -15.93
C VAL A 217 13.09 -4.96 -15.88
N GLN A 218 13.89 -4.15 -15.17
CA GLN A 218 15.34 -4.28 -15.14
C GLN A 218 15.88 -5.33 -14.17
N THR A 219 15.13 -5.69 -13.15
CA THR A 219 15.60 -6.71 -12.20
C THR A 219 15.73 -8.07 -12.86
N ASP A 220 16.85 -8.77 -12.61
CA ASP A 220 17.09 -10.13 -13.07
C ASP A 220 16.48 -11.19 -12.13
N LYS A 221 15.99 -10.77 -10.97
CA LYS A 221 15.37 -11.67 -10.01
C LYS A 221 13.90 -11.94 -10.32
N GLN A 222 13.48 -13.11 -9.88
CA GLN A 222 12.06 -13.47 -9.90
C GLN A 222 11.28 -12.54 -8.97
N ILE A 223 10.18 -12.02 -9.49
CA ILE A 223 9.26 -11.15 -8.78
C ILE A 223 8.07 -12.00 -8.35
N ASN A 224 7.73 -11.93 -7.09
CA ASN A 224 6.58 -12.64 -6.57
C ASN A 224 5.27 -12.07 -7.15
N ALA A 225 4.42 -12.93 -7.70
CA ALA A 225 3.18 -12.54 -8.38
C ALA A 225 2.20 -11.80 -7.45
N SER A 226 2.10 -12.20 -6.18
CA SER A 226 1.22 -11.53 -5.21
C SER A 226 1.70 -10.10 -4.91
N MET A 227 3.01 -9.88 -4.77
CA MET A 227 3.58 -8.55 -4.52
C MET A 227 3.38 -7.64 -5.75
N LEU A 228 3.58 -8.20 -6.93
CA LEU A 228 3.35 -7.49 -8.19
C LEU A 228 1.88 -7.11 -8.38
N ALA A 229 0.97 -8.05 -8.11
CA ALA A 229 -0.48 -7.81 -8.23
C ALA A 229 -0.98 -6.74 -7.26
N LEU A 230 -0.47 -6.72 -6.02
CA LEU A 230 -0.74 -5.64 -5.07
C LEU A 230 -0.25 -4.29 -5.58
N PHE A 231 0.94 -4.21 -6.15
CA PHE A 231 1.45 -2.97 -6.72
C PHE A 231 0.56 -2.49 -7.87
N PHE A 232 0.17 -3.37 -8.79
CA PHE A 232 -0.74 -3.02 -9.89
C PHE A 232 -2.14 -2.61 -9.43
N LEU A 233 -2.67 -3.23 -8.36
CA LEU A 233 -3.92 -2.76 -7.74
C LEU A 233 -3.83 -1.27 -7.40
N TYR A 234 -2.78 -0.88 -6.68
CA TYR A 234 -2.63 0.51 -6.23
C TYR A 234 -2.30 1.48 -7.38
N ILE A 235 -1.66 1.01 -8.46
CA ILE A 235 -1.51 1.79 -9.70
C ILE A 235 -2.89 2.11 -10.29
N VAL A 236 -3.76 1.11 -10.43
CA VAL A 236 -5.10 1.29 -10.98
C VAL A 236 -5.93 2.25 -10.12
N LEU A 237 -5.86 2.10 -8.80
CA LEU A 237 -6.56 2.98 -7.88
C LEU A 237 -6.04 4.43 -7.96
N PHE A 238 -4.72 4.63 -8.03
CA PHE A 238 -4.10 5.95 -8.17
C PHE A 238 -4.49 6.61 -9.51
N LEU A 239 -4.40 5.89 -10.61
CA LEU A 239 -4.79 6.42 -11.93
C LEU A 239 -6.27 6.81 -11.99
N ARG A 240 -7.11 6.21 -11.18
CA ARG A 240 -8.51 6.58 -11.04
C ARG A 240 -8.72 7.76 -10.10
N SER A 241 -7.89 7.91 -9.07
CA SER A 241 -8.01 8.98 -8.09
C SER A 241 -6.67 9.24 -7.41
N GLU A 242 -6.21 10.48 -7.49
CA GLU A 242 -4.96 10.97 -6.88
C GLU A 242 -4.88 10.71 -5.38
N ARG A 243 -6.02 10.61 -4.72
CA ARG A 243 -6.18 10.25 -3.31
C ARG A 243 -5.43 8.96 -2.91
N PHE A 244 -5.25 8.02 -3.83
CA PHE A 244 -4.57 6.76 -3.57
C PHE A 244 -3.05 6.84 -3.68
N LEU A 245 -2.47 8.00 -4.03
CA LEU A 245 -1.02 8.21 -4.12
C LEU A 245 -0.29 7.77 -2.85
N THR A 246 -0.76 8.20 -1.69
CA THR A 246 -0.14 7.87 -0.39
C THR A 246 0.00 6.36 -0.19
N TYR A 247 -1.01 5.60 -0.57
CA TYR A 247 -1.01 4.14 -0.42
C TYR A 247 -0.16 3.46 -1.48
N LEU A 248 -0.18 3.95 -2.73
CA LEU A 248 0.70 3.48 -3.80
C LEU A 248 2.17 3.62 -3.40
N VAL A 249 2.55 4.77 -2.85
CA VAL A 249 3.92 5.05 -2.41
C VAL A 249 4.38 4.07 -1.32
N ILE A 250 3.50 3.76 -0.37
CA ILE A 250 3.77 2.76 0.67
C ILE A 250 3.99 1.38 0.06
N VAL A 251 3.08 0.96 -0.82
CA VAL A 251 3.14 -0.35 -1.49
C VAL A 251 4.40 -0.45 -2.35
N GLN A 252 4.72 0.57 -3.14
CA GLN A 252 5.94 0.63 -3.94
C GLN A 252 7.19 0.51 -3.06
N THR A 253 7.25 1.27 -1.97
CA THR A 253 8.38 1.23 -1.03
C THR A 253 8.53 -0.14 -0.37
N CYS A 254 7.44 -0.74 0.09
CA CYS A 254 7.47 -2.03 0.79
C CYS A 254 7.72 -3.22 -0.12
N LEU A 255 7.17 -3.21 -1.34
CA LEU A 255 7.08 -4.40 -2.17
C LEU A 255 8.02 -4.35 -3.39
N ILE A 256 8.26 -3.17 -3.97
CA ILE A 256 9.01 -3.01 -5.22
C ILE A 256 10.43 -2.47 -4.99
N ALA A 257 10.60 -1.46 -4.16
CA ALA A 257 11.92 -0.86 -3.91
C ALA A 257 13.01 -1.87 -3.48
N PRO A 258 12.71 -2.99 -2.77
CA PRO A 258 13.71 -4.01 -2.47
C PRO A 258 14.38 -4.63 -3.69
N TYR A 259 13.73 -4.62 -4.85
CA TYR A 259 14.32 -5.15 -6.09
C TYR A 259 15.38 -4.21 -6.68
N ALA A 260 15.36 -2.91 -6.35
CA ALA A 260 16.36 -1.95 -6.81
C ALA A 260 17.76 -2.22 -6.25
N PHE A 261 17.90 -2.86 -5.08
CA PHE A 261 19.20 -3.27 -4.54
C PHE A 261 19.95 -4.28 -5.42
N GLN A 262 19.30 -4.83 -6.40
CA GLN A 262 19.77 -5.95 -7.19
C GLN A 262 20.06 -5.55 -8.64
N ILE A 263 19.76 -4.30 -8.96
CA ILE A 263 20.08 -3.71 -10.26
C ILE A 263 21.48 -3.15 -10.16
N GLU A 264 22.48 -3.91 -10.65
CA GLU A 264 23.79 -3.35 -10.94
C GLU A 264 23.64 -2.50 -12.20
N LEU A 265 23.65 -1.18 -12.02
CA LEU A 265 23.88 -0.28 -13.11
C LEU A 265 25.33 -0.48 -13.53
N SER A 266 25.61 -1.47 -14.38
CA SER A 266 26.93 -1.66 -14.98
C SER A 266 27.30 -0.34 -15.66
N PRO A 267 28.42 0.33 -15.28
CA PRO A 267 28.95 1.38 -16.11
C PRO A 267 29.23 0.71 -17.46
N GLY A 268 28.65 1.24 -18.53
CA GLY A 268 28.69 0.63 -19.86
C GLY A 268 30.07 0.10 -20.16
N LYS A 269 30.15 -1.16 -20.56
CA LYS A 269 31.33 -1.70 -21.22
C LYS A 269 31.47 -0.89 -22.50
N SER A 270 32.30 0.16 -22.41
CA SER A 270 32.85 0.83 -23.58
C SER A 270 33.84 -0.09 -24.28
#